data_d0f2a5153e24320cf1a21254b75c6136
#
_entry.id   d0f2a5153e24320cf1a21254b75c6136
#
_cell.length_a   1.000
_cell.length_b   1.000
_cell.length_c   1.000
_cell.angle_alpha   90.00
_cell.angle_beta   90.00
_cell.angle_gamma   90.00
#
_symmetry.space_group_name_H-M   'P 1'
#
loop_
_entity.id
_entity.type
_entity.pdbx_description
1 polymer ?
#
loop_
_entity_poly.entity_id
_entity_poly.type
_entity_poly.pdbx_seq_one_letter_code
_entity_poly.pdbx_strand_id
1 'polypeptide(L)'
;MGFKINHHYYAYNKDTYFEIEATPLLFELNSSKQDKQNLDEDEVFDIEWVTKDIIEKEIKDELHKKTYEYVTCPDAMTNDGIHINSGFLDGLNKEDAINTMINWLHEHNCGKKKVNYRLRDWIFARQRYWGEPIPVVELEDGEYIALKDSELPLILPELEDYAPGKDGTAPLNKKTDWVNIEIDGKKGKRETSTMPGSAGSSWYFLRYIDPNNDECLADYKLLEHWMPVDLYIGGPEHATGHLLYSRMWNNYLYDKKVVPVKEPFKKLVHQGMILGANGIKMGKRYPEFVVNPNDVVNEYGADTLRLYEMFMGPLEADKPWNNEGVVGSKRFLERVYRQLIESDKIKDKENKNLEQLYHITVKKVTEDYENLKFNTAISSLMIFMNAVSKEEYISKEYAVGFIKLLYPIAPFICEEMYSIIDGSLDTLTYAPWPTYNEELTKLDTVTIAVSVNGKLRATFEAEKDLEKDEILKLAHQEENVIRHLEGHEIIKEIVVPNKIVNIVIK
;
A
#
# COMPACT_ATOMS: atom_id res chain seq x y z
N MET A 1 -0.35 -33.79 13.54
CA MET A 1 -0.10 -35.05 14.31
C MET A 1 -1.41 -35.45 14.96
N GLY A 2 -1.76 -36.74 14.98
CA GLY A 2 -3.01 -37.22 15.56
C GLY A 2 -2.82 -38.48 16.37
N PHE A 3 -3.62 -38.59 17.39
CA PHE A 3 -3.63 -39.75 18.24
C PHE A 3 -5.02 -39.94 18.86
N LYS A 4 -5.32 -41.17 19.26
CA LYS A 4 -6.57 -41.52 19.91
C LYS A 4 -6.38 -41.55 21.42
N ILE A 5 -7.29 -40.94 22.18
CA ILE A 5 -7.36 -41.02 23.63
C ILE A 5 -8.82 -41.30 24.02
N ASN A 6 -9.11 -42.41 24.66
CA ASN A 6 -10.42 -42.76 25.27
C ASN A 6 -11.61 -42.48 24.33
N HIS A 7 -11.62 -43.03 23.14
CA HIS A 7 -12.64 -42.84 22.10
C HIS A 7 -12.69 -41.45 21.48
N HIS A 8 -11.77 -40.55 21.81
CA HIS A 8 -11.60 -39.24 21.22
C HIS A 8 -10.34 -39.17 20.37
N TYR A 9 -10.42 -38.50 19.21
CA TYR A 9 -9.28 -38.27 18.34
C TYR A 9 -8.91 -36.77 18.36
N TYR A 10 -7.62 -36.49 18.49
CA TYR A 10 -7.12 -35.13 18.45
C TYR A 10 -6.29 -34.94 17.18
N ALA A 11 -6.65 -33.91 16.40
CA ALA A 11 -5.89 -33.47 15.26
C ALA A 11 -5.20 -32.14 15.58
N TYR A 12 -3.92 -32.05 15.27
CA TYR A 12 -3.12 -30.86 15.50
C TYR A 12 -2.50 -30.37 14.20
N ASN A 13 -2.79 -29.13 13.82
CA ASN A 13 -2.14 -28.44 12.71
C ASN A 13 -1.74 -27.05 13.16
N LYS A 14 -0.43 -26.82 13.31
CA LYS A 14 0.25 -25.58 13.71
C LYS A 14 -0.26 -24.90 14.99
N ASP A 15 -1.46 -24.39 15.02
CA ASP A 15 -2.00 -23.62 16.16
C ASP A 15 -3.46 -23.96 16.47
N THR A 16 -3.97 -25.02 15.85
CA THR A 16 -5.37 -25.41 16.01
C THR A 16 -5.46 -26.91 16.27
N TYR A 17 -6.17 -27.29 17.32
CA TYR A 17 -6.50 -28.68 17.59
C TYR A 17 -8.01 -28.86 17.51
N PHE A 18 -8.43 -30.03 17.04
CA PHE A 18 -9.83 -30.44 16.97
C PHE A 18 -9.98 -31.73 17.75
N GLU A 19 -10.99 -31.80 18.59
CA GLU A 19 -11.44 -33.01 19.23
C GLU A 19 -12.62 -33.57 18.43
N ILE A 20 -12.51 -34.82 17.99
CA ILE A 20 -13.57 -35.49 17.23
C ILE A 20 -13.87 -36.82 17.89
N GLU A 21 -15.12 -37.06 18.22
CA GLU A 21 -15.61 -38.32 18.73
C GLU A 21 -15.67 -39.36 17.60
N ALA A 22 -14.87 -40.41 17.69
CA ALA A 22 -14.79 -41.57 16.79
C ALA A 22 -14.56 -41.23 15.30
N THR A 23 -13.33 -41.30 14.82
CA THR A 23 -12.97 -41.63 13.42
C THR A 23 -11.46 -41.48 13.17
N PRO A 24 -10.85 -42.17 12.22
CA PRO A 24 -9.47 -41.94 11.85
C PRO A 24 -9.29 -40.51 11.27
N LEU A 25 -8.28 -39.84 11.76
CA LEU A 25 -7.96 -38.48 11.37
C LEU A 25 -6.71 -38.42 10.51
N LEU A 26 -6.72 -37.59 9.51
CA LEU A 26 -5.58 -37.30 8.67
C LEU A 26 -4.80 -36.14 9.22
N PHE A 27 -3.49 -36.22 9.19
CA PHE A 27 -2.59 -35.21 9.69
C PHE A 27 -1.51 -34.90 8.66
N GLU A 28 -1.21 -33.61 8.51
CA GLU A 28 -0.02 -33.21 7.79
C GLU A 28 1.20 -33.29 8.67
N LEU A 29 2.22 -34.05 8.23
CA LEU A 29 3.45 -34.26 8.98
C LEU A 29 4.37 -33.06 8.88
N ASN A 30 4.58 -32.36 10.00
CA ASN A 30 5.55 -31.25 10.10
C ASN A 30 6.96 -31.74 10.54
N SER A 31 7.14 -33.03 10.82
CA SER A 31 8.39 -33.59 11.27
C SER A 31 8.48 -35.06 10.84
N SER A 32 9.66 -35.51 10.45
CA SER A 32 9.92 -36.93 10.14
C SER A 32 10.08 -37.83 11.38
N LYS A 33 9.99 -37.26 12.59
CA LYS A 33 10.06 -38.03 13.83
C LYS A 33 8.66 -38.47 14.24
N GLN A 34 8.50 -39.79 14.33
CA GLN A 34 7.34 -40.47 14.90
C GLN A 34 7.58 -40.70 16.38
N ASP A 35 6.72 -40.18 17.24
CA ASP A 35 6.75 -40.42 18.67
C ASP A 35 5.59 -41.36 19.03
N LYS A 36 5.93 -42.58 19.44
CA LYS A 36 4.98 -43.61 19.85
C LYS A 36 4.77 -43.67 21.36
N GLN A 37 5.34 -42.74 22.13
CA GLN A 37 5.12 -42.66 23.57
C GLN A 37 3.70 -42.18 23.86
N ASN A 38 3.04 -42.82 24.80
CA ASN A 38 1.64 -42.51 25.22
C ASN A 38 0.53 -43.04 24.28
N LEU A 39 0.75 -44.12 23.57
CA LEU A 39 -0.35 -44.84 22.90
C LEU A 39 -1.09 -45.71 23.89
N ASP A 40 -2.40 -45.78 23.76
CA ASP A 40 -3.22 -46.78 24.45
C ASP A 40 -3.06 -48.12 23.71
N GLU A 41 -2.29 -49.05 24.30
CA GLU A 41 -1.94 -50.34 23.67
C GLU A 41 -3.16 -51.25 23.46
N ASP A 42 -4.28 -51.01 24.16
CA ASP A 42 -5.50 -51.78 24.02
C ASP A 42 -6.35 -51.39 22.81
N GLU A 43 -6.15 -50.15 22.33
CA GLU A 43 -6.97 -49.55 21.23
C GLU A 43 -6.17 -49.19 19.97
N VAL A 44 -4.87 -48.98 20.09
CA VAL A 44 -4.00 -48.57 18.96
C VAL A 44 -2.86 -49.57 18.81
N PHE A 45 -2.97 -50.47 17.83
CA PHE A 45 -1.95 -51.48 17.56
C PHE A 45 -0.69 -50.91 16.93
N ASP A 46 -0.82 -49.92 16.05
CA ASP A 46 0.31 -49.25 15.41
C ASP A 46 -0.07 -47.88 14.84
N ILE A 47 0.92 -47.01 14.67
CA ILE A 47 0.82 -45.78 13.97
C ILE A 47 1.90 -45.73 12.89
N GLU A 48 1.49 -45.56 11.65
CA GLU A 48 2.39 -45.46 10.52
C GLU A 48 2.09 -44.21 9.70
N TRP A 49 3.13 -43.53 9.24
CA TRP A 49 3.02 -42.45 8.30
C TRP A 49 3.02 -42.96 6.88
N VAL A 50 1.92 -42.75 6.18
CA VAL A 50 1.72 -43.24 4.82
C VAL A 50 1.40 -42.09 3.86
N THR A 51 1.67 -42.30 2.57
CA THR A 51 1.32 -41.35 1.54
C THR A 51 -0.19 -41.39 1.25
N LYS A 52 -0.70 -40.29 0.64
CA LYS A 52 -2.11 -40.21 0.23
C LYS A 52 -2.57 -41.42 -0.59
N ASP A 53 -1.75 -41.87 -1.52
CA ASP A 53 -2.06 -42.99 -2.42
C ASP A 53 -2.23 -44.34 -1.66
N ILE A 54 -1.49 -44.53 -0.55
CA ILE A 54 -1.63 -45.70 0.30
C ILE A 54 -2.91 -45.62 1.12
N ILE A 55 -3.22 -44.45 1.68
CA ILE A 55 -4.48 -44.24 2.44
C ILE A 55 -5.70 -44.54 1.57
N GLU A 56 -5.74 -43.97 0.34
CA GLU A 56 -6.85 -44.20 -0.59
C GLU A 56 -7.07 -45.67 -0.95
N LYS A 57 -6.03 -46.49 -0.95
CA LYS A 57 -6.11 -47.95 -1.20
C LYS A 57 -6.55 -48.75 0.01
N GLU A 58 -6.13 -48.33 1.20
CA GLU A 58 -6.31 -49.12 2.46
C GLU A 58 -7.66 -48.80 3.13
N ILE A 59 -8.30 -47.63 2.84
CA ILE A 59 -9.62 -47.33 3.39
C ILE A 59 -10.68 -48.20 2.73
N LYS A 60 -11.18 -49.18 3.51
CA LYS A 60 -12.21 -50.15 3.04
C LYS A 60 -13.61 -49.77 3.48
N ASP A 61 -13.76 -49.04 4.53
CA ASP A 61 -15.06 -48.65 5.08
C ASP A 61 -15.59 -47.40 4.36
N GLU A 62 -16.85 -47.45 3.93
CA GLU A 62 -17.50 -46.42 3.13
C GLU A 62 -17.65 -45.10 3.92
N LEU A 63 -17.84 -45.17 5.24
CA LEU A 63 -17.93 -43.96 6.09
C LEU A 63 -16.56 -43.35 6.26
N HIS A 64 -15.53 -44.14 6.47
CA HIS A 64 -14.16 -43.63 6.55
C HIS A 64 -13.68 -43.05 5.24
N LYS A 65 -14.09 -43.62 4.11
CA LYS A 65 -13.79 -43.07 2.79
C LYS A 65 -14.42 -41.70 2.57
N LYS A 66 -15.70 -41.56 2.91
CA LYS A 66 -16.40 -40.24 2.85
C LYS A 66 -15.79 -39.21 3.79
N THR A 67 -15.40 -39.64 4.99
CA THR A 67 -14.71 -38.77 5.95
C THR A 67 -13.36 -38.33 5.41
N TYR A 68 -12.59 -39.24 4.81
CA TYR A 68 -11.32 -38.91 4.17
C TYR A 68 -11.49 -37.92 3.02
N GLU A 69 -12.46 -38.15 2.11
CA GLU A 69 -12.78 -37.26 1.02
C GLU A 69 -13.18 -35.85 1.52
N TYR A 70 -13.95 -35.80 2.60
CA TYR A 70 -14.36 -34.55 3.24
C TYR A 70 -13.18 -33.78 3.87
N VAL A 71 -12.32 -34.47 4.63
CA VAL A 71 -11.16 -33.88 5.32
C VAL A 71 -10.04 -33.50 4.35
N THR A 72 -9.91 -34.20 3.22
CA THR A 72 -8.90 -33.93 2.19
C THR A 72 -9.40 -33.02 1.07
N CYS A 73 -10.67 -32.57 1.11
CA CYS A 73 -11.19 -31.59 0.17
C CYS A 73 -10.33 -30.32 0.23
N PRO A 74 -9.63 -29.95 -0.85
CA PRO A 74 -8.68 -28.82 -0.83
C PRO A 74 -9.37 -27.47 -0.65
N ASP A 75 -10.66 -27.39 -0.95
CA ASP A 75 -11.42 -26.14 -0.93
C ASP A 75 -12.50 -26.17 0.17
N ALA A 76 -12.38 -25.24 1.12
CA ALA A 76 -13.47 -24.98 2.06
C ALA A 76 -14.70 -24.50 1.30
N MET A 77 -15.87 -25.00 1.62
CA MET A 77 -17.12 -24.52 1.07
C MET A 77 -17.35 -23.08 1.53
N THR A 78 -17.06 -22.13 0.66
CA THR A 78 -17.19 -20.70 0.93
C THR A 78 -18.54 -20.13 0.48
N ASN A 79 -19.25 -20.86 -0.36
CA ASN A 79 -20.56 -20.47 -0.89
C ASN A 79 -21.66 -20.66 0.15
N ASP A 80 -22.70 -19.87 0.03
CA ASP A 80 -23.92 -20.05 0.79
C ASP A 80 -24.66 -21.32 0.31
N GLY A 81 -25.26 -22.04 1.25
CA GLY A 81 -26.00 -23.27 0.97
C GLY A 81 -27.24 -23.39 1.83
N ILE A 82 -28.06 -24.38 1.52
CA ILE A 82 -29.26 -24.72 2.30
C ILE A 82 -28.85 -25.80 3.32
N HIS A 83 -29.20 -25.60 4.57
CA HIS A 83 -28.97 -26.58 5.62
C HIS A 83 -29.77 -27.85 5.40
N ILE A 84 -29.16 -29.02 5.53
CA ILE A 84 -29.77 -30.36 5.47
C ILE A 84 -29.25 -31.18 6.64
N ASN A 85 -30.05 -32.11 7.15
CA ASN A 85 -29.73 -32.97 8.31
C ASN A 85 -29.35 -32.14 9.57
N SER A 86 -29.91 -30.96 9.71
CA SER A 86 -29.64 -30.00 10.80
C SER A 86 -30.85 -29.79 11.71
N GLY A 87 -31.85 -30.67 11.66
CA GLY A 87 -33.05 -30.60 12.49
C GLY A 87 -33.90 -29.37 12.18
N PHE A 88 -34.13 -28.53 13.19
CA PHE A 88 -34.95 -27.32 13.04
C PHE A 88 -34.32 -26.23 12.14
N LEU A 89 -33.10 -26.42 11.67
CA LEU A 89 -32.43 -25.53 10.71
C LEU A 89 -32.53 -26.00 9.27
N ASP A 90 -33.11 -27.19 9.03
CA ASP A 90 -33.27 -27.75 7.67
C ASP A 90 -34.05 -26.81 6.77
N GLY A 91 -33.60 -26.65 5.55
CA GLY A 91 -34.21 -25.77 4.55
C GLY A 91 -33.85 -24.29 4.67
N LEU A 92 -33.09 -23.89 5.71
CA LEU A 92 -32.66 -22.51 5.89
C LEU A 92 -31.34 -22.24 5.17
N ASN A 93 -31.18 -21.01 4.65
CA ASN A 93 -29.91 -20.49 4.24
C ASN A 93 -29.06 -20.15 5.47
N LYS A 94 -27.79 -19.78 5.28
CA LYS A 94 -26.84 -19.49 6.36
C LYS A 94 -27.30 -18.37 7.30
N GLU A 95 -27.82 -17.28 6.76
CA GLU A 95 -28.23 -16.12 7.57
C GLU A 95 -29.46 -16.46 8.44
N ASP A 96 -30.46 -17.08 7.84
CA ASP A 96 -31.66 -17.51 8.55
C ASP A 96 -31.36 -18.59 9.60
N ALA A 97 -30.46 -19.53 9.29
CA ALA A 97 -30.04 -20.55 10.23
C ALA A 97 -29.32 -19.96 11.45
N ILE A 98 -28.40 -18.99 11.22
CA ILE A 98 -27.73 -18.26 12.32
C ILE A 98 -28.73 -17.53 13.21
N ASN A 99 -29.69 -16.81 12.63
CA ASN A 99 -30.69 -16.07 13.37
C ASN A 99 -31.61 -17.02 14.14
N THR A 100 -32.05 -18.10 13.52
CA THR A 100 -32.89 -19.14 14.14
C THR A 100 -32.18 -19.80 15.31
N MET A 101 -30.91 -20.17 15.15
CA MET A 101 -30.10 -20.75 16.22
C MET A 101 -29.90 -19.76 17.39
N ILE A 102 -29.60 -18.48 17.09
CA ILE A 102 -29.45 -17.45 18.14
C ILE A 102 -30.74 -17.29 18.95
N ASN A 103 -31.89 -17.27 18.29
CA ASN A 103 -33.19 -17.16 18.93
C ASN A 103 -33.46 -18.39 19.82
N TRP A 104 -33.22 -19.58 19.29
CA TRP A 104 -33.35 -20.83 20.05
C TRP A 104 -32.46 -20.85 21.30
N LEU A 105 -31.18 -20.44 21.18
CA LEU A 105 -30.25 -20.34 22.32
C LEU A 105 -30.74 -19.34 23.38
N HIS A 106 -31.31 -18.23 22.95
CA HIS A 106 -31.87 -17.23 23.85
C HIS A 106 -33.12 -17.74 24.59
N GLU A 107 -34.05 -18.37 23.87
CA GLU A 107 -35.28 -18.93 24.45
C GLU A 107 -35.02 -20.03 25.47
N HIS A 108 -33.96 -20.83 25.25
CA HIS A 108 -33.55 -21.89 26.16
C HIS A 108 -32.56 -21.43 27.26
N ASN A 109 -32.30 -20.12 27.37
CA ASN A 109 -31.37 -19.52 28.34
C ASN A 109 -29.96 -20.14 28.32
N CYS A 110 -29.50 -20.68 27.18
CA CYS A 110 -28.17 -21.31 27.04
C CYS A 110 -27.20 -20.48 26.17
N GLY A 111 -27.66 -19.35 25.58
CA GLY A 111 -26.80 -18.46 24.80
C GLY A 111 -27.44 -17.14 24.46
N LYS A 112 -26.63 -16.23 23.94
CA LYS A 112 -27.08 -14.92 23.43
C LYS A 112 -26.21 -14.43 22.31
N LYS A 113 -26.75 -13.59 21.42
CA LYS A 113 -25.99 -12.90 20.39
C LYS A 113 -24.92 -12.01 21.03
N LYS A 114 -23.67 -12.16 20.63
CA LYS A 114 -22.57 -11.29 21.04
C LYS A 114 -21.86 -10.78 19.79
N VAL A 115 -21.64 -9.48 19.73
CA VAL A 115 -20.81 -8.85 18.72
C VAL A 115 -19.39 -8.76 19.26
N ASN A 116 -18.44 -9.40 18.57
CA ASN A 116 -17.04 -9.27 18.87
C ASN A 116 -16.36 -8.51 17.74
N TYR A 117 -15.63 -7.47 18.09
CA TYR A 117 -14.82 -6.74 17.13
C TYR A 117 -13.49 -7.47 16.92
N ARG A 118 -12.97 -7.49 15.69
CA ARG A 118 -11.65 -8.07 15.36
C ARG A 118 -10.48 -7.22 15.87
N LEU A 119 -10.74 -5.97 16.26
CA LEU A 119 -9.74 -5.10 16.88
C LEU A 119 -9.47 -5.58 18.30
N ARG A 120 -8.18 -5.68 18.64
CA ARG A 120 -7.74 -5.86 20.02
C ARG A 120 -7.87 -4.55 20.76
N ASP A 121 -8.09 -4.61 22.07
CA ASP A 121 -8.07 -3.43 22.91
C ASP A 121 -6.72 -2.73 22.81
N TRP A 122 -6.76 -1.42 22.73
CA TRP A 122 -5.54 -0.64 22.70
C TRP A 122 -4.99 -0.46 24.09
N ILE A 123 -3.70 -0.71 24.22
CA ILE A 123 -2.94 -0.25 25.38
C ILE A 123 -2.50 1.17 25.06
N PHE A 124 -3.19 2.15 25.60
CA PHE A 124 -2.93 3.57 25.33
C PHE A 124 -1.76 4.12 26.13
N ALA A 125 -1.40 3.50 27.26
CA ALA A 125 -0.30 3.89 28.13
C ALA A 125 1.02 3.25 27.71
N ARG A 126 2.13 4.00 27.79
CA ARG A 126 3.50 3.55 27.53
C ARG A 126 4.40 3.88 28.71
N GLN A 127 5.17 2.91 29.17
CA GLN A 127 6.19 3.08 30.20
C GLN A 127 7.46 3.68 29.60
N ARG A 128 7.32 4.87 29.01
CA ARG A 128 8.37 5.64 28.37
C ARG A 128 8.31 7.09 28.84
N TYR A 129 9.45 7.76 28.82
CA TYR A 129 9.48 9.19 29.11
C TYR A 129 8.98 10.03 27.92
N TRP A 130 9.48 9.75 26.72
CA TRP A 130 9.14 10.51 25.52
C TRP A 130 7.74 10.13 25.00
N GLY A 131 6.82 11.05 25.19
CA GLY A 131 5.43 10.99 24.82
C GLY A 131 4.62 12.04 25.55
N GLU A 132 3.41 12.31 25.13
CA GLU A 132 2.50 13.22 25.81
C GLU A 132 2.10 12.63 27.19
N PRO A 133 2.21 13.39 28.28
CA PRO A 133 1.76 12.93 29.59
C PRO A 133 0.24 12.78 29.63
N ILE A 134 -0.24 11.82 30.41
CA ILE A 134 -1.66 11.59 30.59
C ILE A 134 -2.12 12.43 31.81
N PRO A 135 -3.01 13.42 31.64
CA PRO A 135 -3.39 14.36 32.69
C PRO A 135 -4.42 13.75 33.65
N VAL A 136 -4.05 12.65 34.31
CA VAL A 136 -4.90 11.89 35.23
C VAL A 136 -4.16 11.64 36.53
N VAL A 137 -4.89 11.65 37.61
CA VAL A 137 -4.40 11.36 38.98
C VAL A 137 -5.22 10.23 39.58
N GLU A 138 -4.54 9.22 40.13
CA GLU A 138 -5.14 8.18 40.96
C GLU A 138 -5.08 8.62 42.40
N LEU A 139 -6.25 8.76 43.05
CA LEU A 139 -6.36 9.10 44.44
C LEU A 139 -6.15 7.87 45.34
N GLU A 140 -5.86 8.10 46.63
CA GLU A 140 -5.63 7.02 47.63
C GLU A 140 -6.83 6.07 47.78
N ASP A 141 -8.05 6.54 47.50
CA ASP A 141 -9.27 5.72 47.48
C ASP A 141 -9.50 4.92 46.20
N GLY A 142 -8.59 5.03 45.22
CA GLY A 142 -8.64 4.33 43.92
C GLY A 142 -9.51 5.06 42.88
N GLU A 143 -10.02 6.27 43.18
CA GLU A 143 -10.71 7.09 42.21
C GLU A 143 -9.70 7.73 41.23
N TYR A 144 -10.03 7.75 39.91
CA TYR A 144 -9.25 8.43 38.89
C TYR A 144 -9.91 9.76 38.54
N ILE A 145 -9.16 10.84 38.64
CA ILE A 145 -9.64 12.20 38.32
C ILE A 145 -8.75 12.83 37.24
N ALA A 146 -9.33 13.61 36.34
CA ALA A 146 -8.60 14.43 35.39
C ALA A 146 -8.05 15.70 36.08
N LEU A 147 -6.87 16.16 35.64
CA LEU A 147 -6.36 17.48 36.02
C LEU A 147 -7.31 18.59 35.56
N LYS A 148 -7.38 19.69 36.30
CA LYS A 148 -8.17 20.88 35.93
C LYS A 148 -7.52 21.60 34.75
N ASP A 149 -8.31 22.30 33.95
CA ASP A 149 -7.79 23.06 32.80
C ASP A 149 -6.69 24.07 33.16
N SER A 150 -6.77 24.65 34.40
CA SER A 150 -5.76 25.55 34.93
C SER A 150 -4.39 24.89 35.22
N GLU A 151 -4.33 23.56 35.23
CA GLU A 151 -3.11 22.76 35.45
C GLU A 151 -2.52 22.23 34.14
N LEU A 152 -3.12 22.60 33.01
CA LEU A 152 -2.66 22.26 31.67
C LEU A 152 -1.94 23.44 31.02
N PRO A 153 -0.93 23.19 30.17
CA PRO A 153 -0.43 21.87 29.78
C PRO A 153 0.37 21.19 30.89
N LEU A 154 0.18 19.87 31.07
CA LEU A 154 0.99 19.08 31.98
C LEU A 154 2.39 18.89 31.35
N ILE A 155 3.42 19.45 32.05
CA ILE A 155 4.79 19.41 31.57
C ILE A 155 5.53 18.22 32.19
N LEU A 156 6.28 17.49 31.34
CA LEU A 156 7.17 16.43 31.80
C LEU A 156 8.33 17.02 32.61
N PRO A 157 8.66 16.48 33.80
CA PRO A 157 9.79 16.92 34.59
C PRO A 157 11.08 16.39 34.00
N GLU A 158 12.17 17.12 34.11
CA GLU A 158 13.51 16.60 33.77
C GLU A 158 13.90 15.45 34.69
N LEU A 159 14.50 14.42 34.11
CA LEU A 159 15.02 13.26 34.80
C LEU A 159 16.53 13.13 34.59
N GLU A 160 17.23 12.66 35.61
CA GLU A 160 18.67 12.32 35.52
C GLU A 160 18.88 11.00 34.72
N ASP A 161 17.88 10.10 34.77
CA ASP A 161 17.92 8.81 34.09
C ASP A 161 16.55 8.47 33.48
N TYR A 162 16.54 8.30 32.18
CA TYR A 162 15.35 8.00 31.36
C TYR A 162 15.08 6.51 31.17
N ALA A 163 15.91 5.63 31.74
CA ALA A 163 15.68 4.18 31.65
C ALA A 163 14.44 3.78 32.49
N PRO A 164 13.70 2.74 32.07
CA PRO A 164 12.64 2.16 32.92
C PRO A 164 13.17 1.67 34.25
N GLY A 165 12.32 1.58 35.25
CA GLY A 165 12.64 0.94 36.52
C GLY A 165 13.00 -0.54 36.33
N LYS A 166 13.72 -1.13 37.30
CA LYS A 166 14.13 -2.56 37.24
C LYS A 166 12.92 -3.53 37.23
N ASP A 167 11.80 -3.06 37.75
CA ASP A 167 10.50 -3.75 37.79
C ASP A 167 9.61 -3.46 36.54
N GLY A 168 10.15 -2.72 35.56
CA GLY A 168 9.42 -2.31 34.36
C GLY A 168 8.54 -1.07 34.55
N THR A 169 8.63 -0.38 35.68
CA THR A 169 7.89 0.87 35.92
C THR A 169 8.37 1.98 34.99
N ALA A 170 7.47 2.93 34.72
CA ALA A 170 7.76 4.07 33.87
C ALA A 170 8.89 4.95 34.46
N PRO A 171 9.76 5.57 33.63
CA PRO A 171 10.83 6.44 34.08
C PRO A 171 10.34 7.58 35.00
N LEU A 172 9.16 8.12 34.74
CA LEU A 172 8.55 9.22 35.54
C LEU A 172 8.34 8.84 37.01
N ASN A 173 8.18 7.56 37.34
CA ASN A 173 8.07 7.11 38.74
C ASN A 173 9.27 7.47 39.60
N LYS A 174 10.43 7.76 39.00
CA LYS A 174 11.64 8.19 39.71
C LYS A 174 11.54 9.61 40.27
N LYS A 175 10.62 10.43 39.71
CA LYS A 175 10.42 11.83 40.11
C LYS A 175 9.26 11.93 41.11
N THR A 176 9.49 11.48 42.34
CA THR A 176 8.47 11.35 43.38
C THR A 176 7.80 12.67 43.75
N ASP A 177 8.52 13.80 43.67
CA ASP A 177 7.98 15.15 43.90
C ASP A 177 7.01 15.60 42.79
N TRP A 178 7.17 15.11 41.57
CA TRP A 178 6.24 15.33 40.46
C TRP A 178 5.06 14.33 40.52
N VAL A 179 5.32 13.09 40.90
CA VAL A 179 4.32 12.02 40.92
C VAL A 179 3.30 12.27 42.00
N ASN A 180 3.74 12.56 43.25
CA ASN A 180 2.85 12.75 44.38
C ASN A 180 2.23 14.14 44.32
N ILE A 181 0.91 14.19 44.45
CA ILE A 181 0.13 15.42 44.36
C ILE A 181 -0.99 15.39 45.42
N GLU A 182 -1.40 16.55 45.83
CA GLU A 182 -2.60 16.73 46.63
C GLU A 182 -3.62 17.58 45.88
N ILE A 183 -4.84 17.09 45.71
CA ILE A 183 -5.94 17.77 45.01
C ILE A 183 -7.14 17.81 45.91
N ASP A 184 -7.64 19.02 46.18
CA ASP A 184 -8.79 19.26 47.01
C ASP A 184 -8.72 18.55 48.40
N GLY A 185 -7.50 18.50 48.99
CA GLY A 185 -7.23 17.87 50.31
C GLY A 185 -7.10 16.35 50.27
N LYS A 186 -7.17 15.72 49.11
CA LYS A 186 -6.92 14.28 48.89
C LYS A 186 -5.54 14.07 48.30
N LYS A 187 -4.79 13.11 48.84
CA LYS A 187 -3.52 12.69 48.25
C LYS A 187 -3.76 11.76 47.06
N GLY A 188 -2.86 11.87 46.07
CA GLY A 188 -2.93 11.05 44.87
C GLY A 188 -1.58 10.93 44.17
N LYS A 189 -1.56 10.18 43.10
CA LYS A 189 -0.38 9.99 42.23
C LYS A 189 -0.74 10.32 40.80
N ARG A 190 0.04 11.18 40.15
CA ARG A 190 -0.07 11.39 38.71
C ARG A 190 0.21 10.10 37.95
N GLU A 191 -0.52 9.91 36.84
CA GLU A 191 -0.19 8.85 35.88
C GLU A 191 1.25 9.06 35.36
N THR A 192 2.04 8.00 35.42
CA THR A 192 3.47 8.04 35.06
C THR A 192 3.77 7.47 33.70
N SER A 193 2.79 6.82 33.09
CA SER A 193 2.88 6.43 31.68
C SER A 193 2.64 7.64 30.77
N THR A 194 3.19 7.57 29.56
CA THR A 194 2.93 8.54 28.51
C THR A 194 2.02 7.96 27.44
N MET A 195 1.45 8.80 26.59
CA MET A 195 0.67 8.38 25.45
C MET A 195 1.57 7.70 24.39
N PRO A 196 1.02 6.83 23.52
CA PRO A 196 1.80 6.23 22.43
C PRO A 196 2.28 7.28 21.43
N GLY A 197 3.37 6.98 20.71
CA GLY A 197 4.02 7.91 19.79
C GLY A 197 3.14 8.46 18.65
N SER A 198 2.02 7.81 18.35
CA SER A 198 1.06 8.30 17.36
C SER A 198 -0.05 9.17 17.97
N ALA A 199 -0.07 9.42 19.28
CA ALA A 199 -1.12 10.22 19.92
C ALA A 199 -1.04 11.69 19.52
N GLY A 200 0.13 12.33 19.71
CA GLY A 200 0.35 13.72 19.33
C GLY A 200 0.25 13.96 17.83
N SER A 201 0.83 13.07 17.01
CA SER A 201 0.76 13.18 15.55
C SER A 201 -0.62 12.89 14.96
N SER A 202 -1.55 12.38 15.75
CA SER A 202 -2.88 11.96 15.26
C SER A 202 -3.81 13.12 14.89
N TRP A 203 -3.52 14.34 15.28
CA TRP A 203 -4.33 15.52 15.04
C TRP A 203 -3.59 16.70 14.41
N TYR A 204 -2.33 16.53 13.97
CA TYR A 204 -1.49 17.60 13.43
C TYR A 204 -2.14 18.32 12.24
N PHE A 205 -2.87 17.60 11.38
CA PHE A 205 -3.55 18.17 10.21
C PHE A 205 -4.66 19.17 10.59
N LEU A 206 -5.27 19.02 11.76
CA LEU A 206 -6.21 20.00 12.30
C LEU A 206 -5.46 21.26 12.75
N ARG A 207 -4.35 21.09 13.45
CA ARG A 207 -3.55 22.21 13.97
C ARG A 207 -2.87 23.00 12.85
N TYR A 208 -2.51 22.37 11.73
CA TYR A 208 -1.95 23.05 10.56
C TYR A 208 -2.90 24.09 9.95
N ILE A 209 -4.21 23.92 10.13
CA ILE A 209 -5.22 24.84 9.63
C ILE A 209 -5.15 26.20 10.35
N ASP A 210 -4.82 26.17 11.65
CA ASP A 210 -4.76 27.37 12.49
C ASP A 210 -3.62 27.24 13.53
N PRO A 211 -2.35 27.31 13.08
CA PRO A 211 -1.19 26.94 13.90
C PRO A 211 -0.88 27.92 15.04
N ASN A 212 -1.33 29.15 14.93
CA ASN A 212 -1.04 30.23 15.88
C ASN A 212 -2.22 30.53 16.84
N ASN A 213 -3.20 29.67 16.89
CA ASN A 213 -4.36 29.83 17.79
C ASN A 213 -4.03 29.34 19.19
N ASP A 214 -4.00 30.25 20.14
CA ASP A 214 -3.70 29.93 21.56
C ASP A 214 -4.98 29.63 22.39
N GLU A 215 -6.18 29.85 21.85
CA GLU A 215 -7.44 29.72 22.58
C GLU A 215 -8.11 28.36 22.34
N CYS A 216 -7.96 27.77 21.15
CA CYS A 216 -8.58 26.49 20.82
C CYS A 216 -7.72 25.67 19.86
N LEU A 217 -8.13 24.43 19.59
CA LEU A 217 -7.45 23.51 18.68
C LEU A 217 -7.25 24.14 17.29
N ALA A 218 -8.29 24.74 16.73
CA ALA A 218 -8.32 25.56 15.53
C ALA A 218 -9.67 26.25 15.43
N ASP A 219 -9.76 27.40 14.78
CA ASP A 219 -11.03 28.10 14.52
C ASP A 219 -12.01 27.20 13.77
N TYR A 220 -13.25 27.09 14.24
CA TYR A 220 -14.22 26.15 13.68
C TYR A 220 -14.58 26.47 12.22
N LYS A 221 -14.62 27.76 11.84
CA LYS A 221 -14.93 28.17 10.45
C LYS A 221 -13.78 27.82 9.50
N LEU A 222 -12.54 27.89 9.99
CA LEU A 222 -11.40 27.43 9.21
C LEU A 222 -11.45 25.91 9.04
N LEU A 223 -11.83 25.18 10.08
CA LEU A 223 -12.05 23.74 9.97
C LEU A 223 -13.18 23.39 8.99
N GLU A 224 -14.31 24.11 9.02
CA GLU A 224 -15.40 23.93 8.04
C GLU A 224 -14.95 24.16 6.58
N HIS A 225 -14.02 25.10 6.37
CA HIS A 225 -13.52 25.41 5.05
C HIS A 225 -12.52 24.35 4.53
N TRP A 226 -11.61 23.89 5.38
CA TRP A 226 -10.48 23.05 4.95
C TRP A 226 -10.70 21.55 5.13
N MET A 227 -11.61 21.14 6.02
CA MET A 227 -11.87 19.71 6.26
C MET A 227 -13.00 19.17 5.38
N PRO A 228 -12.94 17.88 5.01
CA PRO A 228 -11.87 16.90 5.24
C PRO A 228 -10.64 17.15 4.37
N VAL A 229 -9.49 16.60 4.79
CA VAL A 229 -8.26 16.58 3.98
C VAL A 229 -8.53 15.89 2.64
N ASP A 230 -8.26 16.57 1.53
CA ASP A 230 -8.63 16.08 0.19
C ASP A 230 -7.84 14.83 -0.23
N LEU A 231 -6.54 14.81 0.03
CA LEU A 231 -5.63 13.72 -0.34
C LEU A 231 -4.63 13.45 0.78
N TYR A 232 -4.59 12.22 1.22
CA TYR A 232 -3.64 11.73 2.22
C TYR A 232 -2.79 10.60 1.63
N ILE A 233 -1.47 10.81 1.58
CA ILE A 233 -0.52 9.86 0.99
C ILE A 233 0.41 9.36 2.09
N GLY A 234 0.58 8.04 2.20
CA GLY A 234 1.47 7.44 3.18
C GLY A 234 1.61 5.94 3.04
N GLY A 235 2.60 5.38 3.74
CA GLY A 235 2.84 3.94 3.73
C GLY A 235 1.72 3.13 4.38
N PRO A 236 1.53 1.86 3.99
CA PRO A 236 0.47 1.00 4.52
C PRO A 236 0.64 0.69 6.01
N GLU A 237 1.84 0.81 6.56
CA GLU A 237 2.14 0.62 8.00
C GLU A 237 1.38 1.61 8.90
N HIS A 238 0.99 2.76 8.36
CA HIS A 238 0.23 3.76 9.11
C HIS A 238 -1.26 3.40 9.27
N ALA A 239 -1.76 2.40 8.53
CA ALA A 239 -3.15 1.96 8.63
C ALA A 239 -3.51 1.49 10.04
N THR A 240 -2.60 0.76 10.71
CA THR A 240 -2.76 0.26 12.08
C THR A 240 -2.13 1.16 13.15
N GLY A 241 -1.46 2.23 12.76
CA GLY A 241 -0.82 3.21 13.62
C GLY A 241 -1.49 4.56 13.54
N HIS A 242 -0.79 5.52 12.93
CA HIS A 242 -1.20 6.92 12.83
C HIS A 242 -2.64 7.12 12.30
N LEU A 243 -3.04 6.44 11.22
CA LEU A 243 -4.38 6.62 10.64
C LEU A 243 -5.51 6.14 11.58
N LEU A 244 -5.28 5.05 12.29
CA LEU A 244 -6.26 4.53 13.25
C LEU A 244 -6.45 5.49 14.42
N TYR A 245 -5.35 6.04 14.98
CA TYR A 245 -5.40 7.07 16.01
C TYR A 245 -6.06 8.35 15.52
N SER A 246 -5.71 8.82 14.32
CA SER A 246 -6.29 10.03 13.72
C SER A 246 -7.81 9.92 13.58
N ARG A 247 -8.31 8.78 13.11
CA ARG A 247 -9.75 8.55 12.98
C ARG A 247 -10.44 8.44 14.33
N MET A 248 -9.80 7.79 15.32
CA MET A 248 -10.35 7.73 16.68
C MET A 248 -10.51 9.12 17.28
N TRP A 249 -9.44 9.93 17.26
CA TRP A 249 -9.47 11.29 17.80
C TRP A 249 -10.46 12.17 17.04
N ASN A 250 -10.47 12.12 15.72
CA ASN A 250 -11.37 12.92 14.91
C ASN A 250 -12.84 12.54 15.16
N ASN A 251 -13.17 11.25 15.28
CA ASN A 251 -14.52 10.82 15.63
C ASN A 251 -14.94 11.32 17.02
N TYR A 252 -14.06 11.25 18.02
CA TYR A 252 -14.33 11.80 19.35
C TYR A 252 -14.55 13.31 19.32
N LEU A 253 -13.69 14.05 18.63
CA LEU A 253 -13.81 15.51 18.47
C LEU A 253 -15.09 15.89 17.69
N TYR A 254 -15.49 15.08 16.71
CA TYR A 254 -16.75 15.25 16.00
C TYR A 254 -17.94 15.08 16.93
N ASP A 255 -17.98 14.04 17.77
CA ASP A 255 -19.03 13.82 18.75
C ASP A 255 -19.10 14.97 19.77
N LYS A 256 -17.96 15.58 20.09
CA LYS A 256 -17.85 16.78 20.94
C LYS A 256 -18.12 18.09 20.18
N LYS A 257 -18.41 18.06 18.89
CA LYS A 257 -18.65 19.23 18.02
C LYS A 257 -17.45 20.19 17.95
N VAL A 258 -16.25 19.68 18.09
CA VAL A 258 -15.00 20.44 17.94
C VAL A 258 -14.56 20.47 16.47
N VAL A 259 -14.84 19.41 15.72
CA VAL A 259 -14.56 19.33 14.28
C VAL A 259 -15.85 19.10 13.47
N PRO A 260 -15.93 19.60 12.23
CA PRO A 260 -17.17 19.57 11.42
C PRO A 260 -17.41 18.23 10.71
N VAL A 261 -16.40 17.39 10.57
CA VAL A 261 -16.48 16.16 9.76
C VAL A 261 -16.11 14.93 10.58
N LYS A 262 -16.82 13.82 10.33
CA LYS A 262 -16.58 12.55 11.02
C LYS A 262 -15.34 11.83 10.52
N GLU A 263 -15.14 11.79 9.19
CA GLU A 263 -13.96 11.18 8.58
C GLU A 263 -12.96 12.27 8.18
N PRO A 264 -11.72 12.22 8.67
CA PRO A 264 -10.74 13.29 8.46
C PRO A 264 -10.15 13.30 7.05
N PHE A 265 -10.12 12.18 6.32
CA PHE A 265 -9.47 12.04 5.04
C PHE A 265 -10.47 11.62 3.96
N LYS A 266 -10.54 12.40 2.88
CA LYS A 266 -11.44 12.16 1.75
C LYS A 266 -10.94 11.05 0.82
N LYS A 267 -9.64 11.06 0.55
CA LYS A 267 -8.96 10.07 -0.30
C LYS A 267 -7.64 9.67 0.34
N LEU A 268 -7.43 8.37 0.48
CA LEU A 268 -6.18 7.77 0.96
C LEU A 268 -5.48 7.07 -0.21
N VAL A 269 -4.20 7.35 -0.38
CA VAL A 269 -3.33 6.67 -1.33
C VAL A 269 -2.18 6.03 -0.58
N HIS A 270 -2.06 4.72 -0.65
CA HIS A 270 -0.90 4.00 -0.12
C HIS A 270 0.23 4.01 -1.15
N GLN A 271 1.41 4.36 -0.70
CA GLN A 271 2.63 4.18 -1.49
C GLN A 271 3.30 2.85 -1.14
N GLY A 272 3.88 2.21 -2.16
CA GLY A 272 4.68 1.00 -1.99
C GLY A 272 5.98 1.28 -1.25
N MET A 273 6.59 0.23 -0.72
CA MET A 273 7.84 0.32 0.02
C MET A 273 9.04 0.25 -0.93
N ILE A 274 10.05 1.06 -0.67
CA ILE A 274 11.35 0.92 -1.31
C ILE A 274 12.14 -0.13 -0.52
N LEU A 275 12.41 -1.25 -1.17
CA LEU A 275 13.13 -2.38 -0.60
C LEU A 275 14.64 -2.26 -0.85
N GLY A 276 15.44 -2.96 -0.07
CA GLY A 276 16.84 -3.15 -0.39
C GLY A 276 17.04 -3.87 -1.74
N ALA A 277 18.22 -3.85 -2.30
CA ALA A 277 18.54 -4.53 -3.56
C ALA A 277 18.28 -6.05 -3.51
N ASN A 278 18.21 -6.62 -2.32
CA ASN A 278 17.84 -8.01 -2.06
C ASN A 278 16.31 -8.26 -2.05
N GLY A 279 15.48 -7.25 -2.31
CA GLY A 279 14.02 -7.35 -2.28
C GLY A 279 13.40 -7.43 -0.88
N ILE A 280 14.17 -7.16 0.18
CA ILE A 280 13.71 -7.21 1.56
C ILE A 280 13.63 -5.78 2.12
N LYS A 281 12.71 -5.55 3.05
CA LYS A 281 12.59 -4.26 3.76
C LYS A 281 13.94 -3.85 4.37
N MET A 282 14.39 -2.64 4.05
CA MET A 282 15.61 -2.06 4.64
C MET A 282 15.47 -1.97 6.16
N GLY A 283 16.53 -2.35 6.87
CA GLY A 283 16.50 -2.32 8.32
C GLY A 283 17.77 -2.88 8.97
N LYS A 284 17.83 -2.83 10.30
CA LYS A 284 19.00 -3.21 11.10
C LYS A 284 19.47 -4.66 10.91
N ARG A 285 18.59 -5.54 10.37
CA ARG A 285 18.93 -6.96 10.15
C ARG A 285 19.87 -7.17 8.97
N TYR A 286 19.80 -6.26 7.97
CA TYR A 286 20.60 -6.30 6.75
C TYR A 286 21.11 -4.88 6.45
N PRO A 287 22.04 -4.35 7.27
CA PRO A 287 22.50 -2.97 7.17
C PRO A 287 23.20 -2.67 5.85
N GLU A 288 23.79 -3.67 5.20
CA GLU A 288 24.48 -3.57 3.91
C GLU A 288 23.55 -3.22 2.74
N PHE A 289 22.25 -3.43 2.89
CA PHE A 289 21.24 -3.08 1.89
C PHE A 289 20.48 -1.79 2.24
N VAL A 290 20.82 -1.15 3.35
CA VAL A 290 20.21 0.13 3.74
C VAL A 290 20.82 1.25 2.91
N VAL A 291 19.96 1.98 2.19
CA VAL A 291 20.36 3.17 1.43
C VAL A 291 20.03 4.42 2.25
N ASN A 292 21.05 5.23 2.49
CA ASN A 292 20.87 6.53 3.12
C ASN A 292 20.59 7.58 2.03
N PRO A 293 19.43 8.26 2.06
CA PRO A 293 19.10 9.30 1.07
C PRO A 293 20.14 10.42 1.01
N ASN A 294 20.77 10.79 2.13
CA ASN A 294 21.79 11.83 2.15
C ASN A 294 23.03 11.46 1.33
N ASP A 295 23.44 10.19 1.35
CA ASP A 295 24.58 9.74 0.57
C ASP A 295 24.27 9.83 -0.94
N VAL A 296 23.04 9.44 -1.33
CA VAL A 296 22.57 9.55 -2.72
C VAL A 296 22.49 11.01 -3.17
N VAL A 297 21.96 11.91 -2.31
CA VAL A 297 21.88 13.34 -2.62
C VAL A 297 23.28 13.95 -2.76
N ASN A 298 24.21 13.59 -1.88
CA ASN A 298 25.59 14.09 -1.94
C ASN A 298 26.33 13.62 -3.20
N GLU A 299 26.07 12.39 -3.67
CA GLU A 299 26.77 11.81 -4.83
C GLU A 299 26.10 12.19 -6.16
N TYR A 300 24.76 12.17 -6.21
CA TYR A 300 24.01 12.29 -7.46
C TYR A 300 23.16 13.57 -7.58
N GLY A 301 22.89 14.25 -6.46
CA GLY A 301 22.03 15.42 -6.38
C GLY A 301 20.56 15.07 -6.02
N ALA A 302 19.89 16.05 -5.41
CA ALA A 302 18.52 15.90 -4.93
C ALA A 302 17.51 15.60 -6.08
N ASP A 303 17.64 16.31 -7.20
CA ASP A 303 16.76 16.11 -8.36
C ASP A 303 16.90 14.70 -8.95
N THR A 304 18.09 14.12 -8.91
CA THR A 304 18.33 12.76 -9.36
C THR A 304 17.61 11.75 -8.47
N LEU A 305 17.70 11.90 -7.15
CA LEU A 305 17.00 11.04 -6.20
C LEU A 305 15.48 11.13 -6.40
N ARG A 306 14.93 12.35 -6.45
CA ARG A 306 13.50 12.60 -6.68
C ARG A 306 12.99 11.97 -7.98
N LEU A 307 13.74 12.19 -9.08
CA LEU A 307 13.42 11.61 -10.39
C LEU A 307 13.43 10.08 -10.33
N TYR A 308 14.45 9.49 -9.70
CA TYR A 308 14.57 8.05 -9.59
C TYR A 308 13.43 7.43 -8.78
N GLU A 309 13.11 7.96 -7.62
CA GLU A 309 12.01 7.44 -6.77
C GLU A 309 10.66 7.50 -7.47
N MET A 310 10.40 8.56 -8.22
CA MET A 310 9.16 8.69 -8.98
C MET A 310 9.14 7.82 -10.26
N PHE A 311 10.31 7.47 -10.80
CA PHE A 311 10.44 6.69 -12.03
C PHE A 311 10.48 5.18 -11.82
N MET A 312 10.87 4.69 -10.64
CA MET A 312 11.07 3.26 -10.34
C MET A 312 9.89 2.35 -10.72
N GLY A 313 8.66 2.88 -10.76
CA GLY A 313 7.44 2.13 -11.07
C GLY A 313 6.18 2.79 -10.50
N PRO A 314 5.03 2.13 -10.58
CA PRO A 314 3.78 2.65 -10.00
C PRO A 314 3.93 3.00 -8.52
N LEU A 315 3.26 4.08 -8.07
CA LEU A 315 3.41 4.60 -6.71
C LEU A 315 3.08 3.54 -5.64
N GLU A 316 2.07 2.73 -5.89
CA GLU A 316 1.54 1.74 -4.95
C GLU A 316 2.36 0.44 -4.87
N ALA A 317 3.28 0.22 -5.82
CA ALA A 317 4.04 -1.02 -5.90
C ALA A 317 5.31 -0.97 -5.02
N ASP A 318 5.60 -2.06 -4.33
CA ASP A 318 6.90 -2.26 -3.68
C ASP A 318 8.00 -2.44 -4.75
N LYS A 319 9.16 -1.83 -4.53
CA LYS A 319 10.23 -1.76 -5.53
C LYS A 319 11.59 -1.99 -4.89
N PRO A 320 12.44 -2.88 -5.43
CA PRO A 320 13.82 -3.01 -4.97
C PRO A 320 14.65 -1.81 -5.44
N TRP A 321 15.53 -1.34 -4.57
CA TRP A 321 16.51 -0.31 -4.92
C TRP A 321 17.51 -0.81 -5.98
N ASN A 322 17.82 0.04 -6.96
CA ASN A 322 18.79 -0.24 -8.00
C ASN A 322 19.65 0.99 -8.31
N ASN A 323 20.96 0.91 -8.02
CA ASN A 323 21.90 2.00 -8.25
C ASN A 323 22.04 2.35 -9.74
N GLU A 324 21.93 1.39 -10.65
CA GLU A 324 22.00 1.66 -12.10
C GLU A 324 20.84 2.57 -12.55
N GLY A 325 19.68 2.41 -11.93
CA GLY A 325 18.53 3.28 -12.17
C GLY A 325 18.76 4.72 -11.71
N VAL A 326 19.47 4.90 -10.59
CA VAL A 326 19.88 6.25 -10.10
C VAL A 326 20.80 6.92 -11.11
N VAL A 327 21.84 6.19 -11.55
CA VAL A 327 22.77 6.68 -12.60
C VAL A 327 22.04 6.98 -13.91
N GLY A 328 21.06 6.15 -14.29
CA GLY A 328 20.22 6.39 -15.45
C GLY A 328 19.43 7.70 -15.35
N SER A 329 18.87 7.98 -14.17
CA SER A 329 18.13 9.20 -13.86
C SER A 329 19.03 10.44 -13.95
N LYS A 330 20.25 10.38 -13.39
CA LYS A 330 21.24 11.44 -13.50
C LYS A 330 21.59 11.74 -14.97
N ARG A 331 21.89 10.71 -15.75
CA ARG A 331 22.19 10.86 -17.18
C ARG A 331 21.06 11.50 -17.97
N PHE A 332 19.82 11.22 -17.60
CA PHE A 332 18.66 11.88 -18.22
C PHE A 332 18.66 13.38 -17.92
N LEU A 333 18.82 13.80 -16.67
CA LEU A 333 18.86 15.24 -16.29
C LEU A 333 20.05 15.95 -16.97
N GLU A 334 21.23 15.35 -16.97
CA GLU A 334 22.41 15.88 -17.67
C GLU A 334 22.16 16.03 -19.17
N ARG A 335 21.47 15.07 -19.78
CA ARG A 335 21.09 15.15 -21.20
C ARG A 335 20.09 16.28 -21.44
N VAL A 336 19.09 16.45 -20.58
CA VAL A 336 18.14 17.57 -20.67
C VAL A 336 18.87 18.90 -20.62
N TYR A 337 19.75 19.08 -19.63
CA TYR A 337 20.53 20.31 -19.49
C TYR A 337 21.40 20.58 -20.74
N ARG A 338 22.14 19.58 -21.20
CA ARG A 338 22.96 19.69 -22.40
C ARG A 338 22.16 20.06 -23.64
N GLN A 339 20.97 19.45 -23.83
CA GLN A 339 20.15 19.70 -25.02
C GLN A 339 19.50 21.10 -24.99
N LEU A 340 19.10 21.59 -23.82
CA LEU A 340 18.39 22.87 -23.71
C LEU A 340 19.31 24.05 -23.43
N ILE A 341 20.45 23.84 -22.79
CA ILE A 341 21.33 24.94 -22.38
C ILE A 341 22.64 24.98 -23.18
N GLU A 342 23.32 23.85 -23.31
CA GLU A 342 24.67 23.85 -23.88
C GLU A 342 24.70 23.75 -25.43
N SER A 343 23.60 23.25 -26.04
CA SER A 343 23.61 22.92 -27.47
C SER A 343 23.16 24.05 -28.42
N ASP A 344 22.80 25.22 -27.92
CA ASP A 344 22.21 26.35 -28.68
C ASP A 344 21.02 25.96 -29.58
N LYS A 345 20.26 24.91 -29.21
CA LYS A 345 19.11 24.42 -29.97
C LYS A 345 17.86 25.28 -29.80
N ILE A 346 17.72 26.08 -28.77
CA ILE A 346 16.52 26.86 -28.51
C ILE A 346 16.44 28.03 -29.49
N LYS A 347 15.34 28.13 -30.20
CA LYS A 347 15.08 29.22 -31.18
C LYS A 347 13.67 29.80 -30.98
N ASP A 348 13.52 31.08 -31.24
CA ASP A 348 12.22 31.79 -31.33
C ASP A 348 11.54 31.46 -32.67
N LYS A 349 11.41 30.19 -32.97
CA LYS A 349 10.81 29.68 -34.20
C LYS A 349 10.05 28.41 -33.92
N GLU A 350 8.84 28.30 -34.45
CA GLU A 350 8.00 27.14 -34.33
C GLU A 350 8.68 25.86 -34.95
N ASN A 351 8.63 24.74 -34.26
CA ASN A 351 9.09 23.43 -34.78
C ASN A 351 7.90 22.51 -34.96
N LYS A 352 7.42 22.41 -36.20
CA LYS A 352 6.25 21.57 -36.54
C LYS A 352 6.47 20.08 -36.36
N ASN A 353 7.71 19.60 -36.44
CA ASN A 353 8.02 18.19 -36.25
C ASN A 353 7.80 17.76 -34.76
N LEU A 354 7.95 18.70 -33.83
CA LEU A 354 7.76 18.46 -32.40
C LEU A 354 6.36 18.84 -31.91
N GLU A 355 5.58 19.60 -32.70
CA GLU A 355 4.32 20.21 -32.29
C GLU A 355 3.34 19.18 -31.72
N GLN A 356 2.98 18.18 -32.53
CA GLN A 356 2.05 17.13 -32.12
C GLN A 356 2.55 16.39 -30.86
N LEU A 357 3.81 15.97 -30.86
CA LEU A 357 4.40 15.24 -29.72
C LEU A 357 4.45 16.12 -28.47
N TYR A 358 4.69 17.42 -28.60
CA TYR A 358 4.65 18.35 -27.47
C TYR A 358 3.26 18.37 -26.82
N HIS A 359 2.19 18.57 -27.62
CA HIS A 359 0.83 18.62 -27.11
C HIS A 359 0.40 17.27 -26.49
N ILE A 360 0.75 16.15 -27.09
CA ILE A 360 0.55 14.80 -26.50
C ILE A 360 1.28 14.69 -25.17
N THR A 361 2.52 15.16 -25.09
CA THR A 361 3.32 15.11 -23.86
C THR A 361 2.72 15.96 -22.76
N VAL A 362 2.29 17.21 -23.07
CA VAL A 362 1.63 18.08 -22.08
C VAL A 362 0.36 17.43 -21.53
N LYS A 363 -0.52 16.94 -22.40
CA LYS A 363 -1.74 16.24 -22.00
C LYS A 363 -1.43 15.03 -21.13
N LYS A 364 -0.57 14.15 -21.60
CA LYS A 364 -0.23 12.89 -20.89
C LYS A 364 0.40 13.13 -19.52
N VAL A 365 1.34 14.06 -19.42
CA VAL A 365 1.99 14.39 -18.15
C VAL A 365 1.00 15.04 -17.19
N THR A 366 0.11 15.92 -17.67
CA THR A 366 -0.95 16.52 -16.84
C THR A 366 -1.86 15.44 -16.24
N GLU A 367 -2.42 14.58 -17.09
CA GLU A 367 -3.30 13.48 -16.65
C GLU A 367 -2.59 12.51 -15.71
N ASP A 368 -1.31 12.21 -15.96
CA ASP A 368 -0.53 11.30 -15.14
C ASP A 368 -0.23 11.90 -13.75
N TYR A 369 0.07 13.18 -13.65
CA TYR A 369 0.26 13.86 -12.36
C TYR A 369 -1.02 13.92 -11.54
N GLU A 370 -2.15 14.25 -12.17
CA GLU A 370 -3.47 14.23 -11.51
C GLU A 370 -3.82 12.84 -10.95
N ASN A 371 -3.36 11.79 -11.63
CA ASN A 371 -3.61 10.40 -11.24
C ASN A 371 -2.45 9.74 -10.50
N LEU A 372 -1.44 10.51 -10.07
CA LEU A 372 -0.25 10.05 -9.35
C LEU A 372 0.57 8.97 -10.10
N LYS A 373 0.52 8.98 -11.44
CA LYS A 373 1.25 8.06 -12.32
C LYS A 373 2.61 8.65 -12.74
N PHE A 374 3.43 8.99 -11.78
CA PHE A 374 4.69 9.72 -12.00
C PHE A 374 5.65 9.00 -12.95
N ASN A 375 5.74 7.68 -12.87
CA ASN A 375 6.61 6.88 -13.72
C ASN A 375 6.26 6.99 -15.21
N THR A 376 4.98 7.03 -15.56
CA THR A 376 4.54 7.19 -16.95
C THR A 376 4.67 8.64 -17.42
N ALA A 377 4.46 9.62 -16.55
CA ALA A 377 4.76 11.03 -16.83
C ALA A 377 6.24 11.20 -17.21
N ILE A 378 7.16 10.67 -16.38
CA ILE A 378 8.61 10.75 -16.64
C ILE A 378 8.97 10.02 -17.95
N SER A 379 8.36 8.86 -18.24
CA SER A 379 8.54 8.16 -19.51
C SER A 379 8.15 9.03 -20.70
N SER A 380 7.03 9.77 -20.60
CA SER A 380 6.59 10.70 -21.66
C SER A 380 7.58 11.85 -21.87
N LEU A 381 8.12 12.39 -20.76
CA LEU A 381 9.17 13.41 -20.83
C LEU A 381 10.46 12.87 -21.50
N MET A 382 10.82 11.63 -21.22
CA MET A 382 11.98 10.98 -21.86
C MET A 382 11.76 10.77 -23.37
N ILE A 383 10.54 10.39 -23.78
CA ILE A 383 10.17 10.21 -25.19
C ILE A 383 10.28 11.58 -25.91
N PHE A 384 9.75 12.66 -25.33
CA PHE A 384 9.86 13.98 -25.92
C PHE A 384 11.32 14.41 -26.09
N MET A 385 12.18 14.26 -25.07
CA MET A 385 13.61 14.59 -25.16
C MET A 385 14.36 13.72 -26.15
N ASN A 386 13.95 12.49 -26.39
CA ASN A 386 14.50 11.65 -27.44
C ASN A 386 14.18 12.21 -28.84
N ALA A 387 13.00 12.77 -29.05
CA ALA A 387 12.64 13.46 -30.28
C ALA A 387 13.43 14.77 -30.45
N VAL A 388 13.50 15.58 -29.40
CA VAL A 388 14.30 16.83 -29.40
C VAL A 388 15.77 16.56 -29.77
N SER A 389 16.34 15.43 -29.33
CA SER A 389 17.72 15.08 -29.63
C SER A 389 17.98 14.86 -31.13
N LYS A 390 16.95 14.49 -31.90
CA LYS A 390 17.03 14.26 -33.33
C LYS A 390 16.82 15.53 -34.20
N GLU A 391 16.24 16.56 -33.58
CA GLU A 391 15.96 17.81 -34.26
C GLU A 391 17.16 18.77 -34.19
N GLU A 392 17.26 19.66 -35.19
CA GLU A 392 18.28 20.70 -35.23
C GLU A 392 18.00 21.81 -34.16
N TYR A 393 16.73 22.07 -33.90
CA TYR A 393 16.30 23.08 -32.92
C TYR A 393 15.00 22.67 -32.23
N ILE A 394 14.73 23.31 -31.11
CA ILE A 394 13.45 23.28 -30.37
C ILE A 394 12.93 24.71 -30.23
N SER A 395 11.62 24.92 -30.35
CA SER A 395 11.03 26.24 -30.07
C SER A 395 11.20 26.61 -28.59
N LYS A 396 11.43 27.90 -28.30
CA LYS A 396 11.50 28.42 -26.93
C LYS A 396 10.26 28.05 -26.13
N GLU A 397 9.10 28.10 -26.72
CA GLU A 397 7.82 27.70 -26.09
C GLU A 397 7.83 26.26 -25.61
N TYR A 398 8.24 25.32 -26.46
CA TYR A 398 8.28 23.89 -26.10
C TYR A 398 9.37 23.59 -25.09
N ALA A 399 10.49 24.27 -25.14
CA ALA A 399 11.56 24.13 -24.16
C ALA A 399 11.10 24.60 -22.76
N VAL A 400 10.48 25.75 -22.68
CA VAL A 400 9.91 26.30 -21.44
C VAL A 400 8.77 25.41 -20.92
N GLY A 401 7.87 24.99 -21.81
CA GLY A 401 6.78 24.09 -21.45
C GLY A 401 7.29 22.76 -20.88
N PHE A 402 8.31 22.16 -21.50
CA PHE A 402 8.95 20.94 -21.00
C PHE A 402 9.56 21.13 -19.62
N ILE A 403 10.27 22.23 -19.37
CA ILE A 403 10.85 22.55 -18.08
C ILE A 403 9.75 22.65 -17.01
N LYS A 404 8.63 23.32 -17.31
CA LYS A 404 7.47 23.40 -16.41
C LYS A 404 6.88 22.03 -16.08
N LEU A 405 6.80 21.12 -17.06
CA LEU A 405 6.33 19.76 -16.85
C LEU A 405 7.30 18.93 -15.98
N LEU A 406 8.59 19.14 -16.11
CA LEU A 406 9.61 18.43 -15.32
C LEU A 406 9.77 19.02 -13.91
N TYR A 407 9.43 20.28 -13.71
CA TYR A 407 9.66 21.04 -12.48
C TYR A 407 9.15 20.35 -11.20
N PRO A 408 7.93 19.76 -11.14
CA PRO A 408 7.48 19.08 -9.92
C PRO A 408 8.37 17.92 -9.47
N ILE A 409 9.09 17.31 -10.39
CA ILE A 409 10.00 16.18 -10.13
C ILE A 409 11.43 16.67 -9.84
N ALA A 410 11.97 17.57 -10.65
CA ALA A 410 13.35 18.03 -10.59
C ALA A 410 13.43 19.57 -10.51
N PRO A 411 13.03 20.16 -9.35
CA PRO A 411 12.85 21.60 -9.24
C PRO A 411 14.15 22.42 -9.39
N PHE A 412 15.27 21.95 -8.87
CA PHE A 412 16.49 22.75 -8.82
C PHE A 412 17.10 22.97 -10.22
N ILE A 413 17.22 21.88 -11.00
CA ILE A 413 17.73 22.00 -12.37
C ILE A 413 16.75 22.76 -13.29
N CYS A 414 15.45 22.63 -13.02
CA CYS A 414 14.42 23.34 -13.81
C CYS A 414 14.43 24.85 -13.55
N GLU A 415 14.58 25.29 -12.30
CA GLU A 415 14.73 26.72 -11.96
C GLU A 415 15.98 27.32 -12.63
N GLU A 416 17.10 26.62 -12.59
CA GLU A 416 18.33 27.04 -13.25
C GLU A 416 18.14 27.20 -14.76
N MET A 417 17.61 26.16 -15.43
CA MET A 417 17.35 26.20 -16.86
C MET A 417 16.35 27.29 -17.25
N TYR A 418 15.31 27.47 -16.46
CA TYR A 418 14.30 28.50 -16.72
C TYR A 418 14.87 29.92 -16.64
N SER A 419 15.66 30.20 -15.61
CA SER A 419 16.32 31.51 -15.46
C SER A 419 17.26 31.83 -16.65
N ILE A 420 17.96 30.82 -17.19
CA ILE A 420 18.86 30.99 -18.33
C ILE A 420 18.06 31.25 -19.63
N ILE A 421 16.97 30.48 -19.86
CA ILE A 421 16.23 30.52 -21.13
C ILE A 421 15.29 31.73 -21.18
N ASP A 422 14.59 32.02 -20.08
CA ASP A 422 13.58 33.09 -20.03
C ASP A 422 14.20 34.44 -19.64
N GLY A 423 15.32 34.43 -18.94
CA GLY A 423 15.97 35.63 -18.42
C GLY A 423 15.21 36.26 -17.25
N SER A 424 14.20 35.58 -16.73
CA SER A 424 13.42 36.02 -15.58
C SER A 424 14.06 35.56 -14.28
N LEU A 425 13.97 36.37 -13.23
CA LEU A 425 14.31 36.00 -11.87
C LEU A 425 13.11 35.43 -11.11
N ASP A 426 11.95 35.37 -11.77
CA ASP A 426 10.74 34.81 -11.18
C ASP A 426 10.85 33.28 -11.09
N THR A 427 10.40 32.72 -9.97
CA THR A 427 10.37 31.27 -9.75
C THR A 427 9.32 30.58 -10.60
N LEU A 428 9.63 29.36 -11.05
CA LEU A 428 8.69 28.45 -11.71
C LEU A 428 7.49 28.06 -10.83
N THR A 429 7.62 28.21 -9.51
CA THR A 429 6.54 27.87 -8.56
C THR A 429 5.21 28.53 -8.90
N TYR A 430 5.24 29.76 -9.39
CA TYR A 430 4.04 30.52 -9.76
C TYR A 430 3.79 30.60 -11.26
N ALA A 431 4.63 29.98 -12.07
CA ALA A 431 4.47 29.97 -13.51
C ALA A 431 3.22 29.18 -13.92
N PRO A 432 2.43 29.65 -14.90
CA PRO A 432 1.25 28.92 -15.36
C PRO A 432 1.65 27.57 -15.97
N TRP A 433 0.84 26.55 -15.68
CA TRP A 433 1.03 25.21 -16.27
C TRP A 433 0.86 25.27 -17.79
N PRO A 434 1.64 24.47 -18.55
CA PRO A 434 1.52 24.45 -20.01
C PRO A 434 0.14 23.97 -20.46
N THR A 435 -0.38 24.60 -21.51
CA THR A 435 -1.64 24.20 -22.15
C THR A 435 -1.38 23.35 -23.39
N TYR A 436 -2.38 22.57 -23.78
CA TYR A 436 -2.30 21.78 -25.02
C TYR A 436 -3.53 21.99 -25.88
N ASN A 437 -3.36 21.78 -27.20
CA ASN A 437 -4.46 21.79 -28.14
C ASN A 437 -4.96 20.33 -28.31
N GLU A 438 -6.22 20.07 -27.98
CA GLU A 438 -6.83 18.73 -28.03
C GLU A 438 -6.79 18.11 -29.42
N GLU A 439 -6.99 18.92 -30.49
CA GLU A 439 -6.95 18.43 -31.86
C GLU A 439 -5.56 17.89 -32.24
N LEU A 440 -4.51 18.53 -31.75
CA LEU A 440 -3.13 18.10 -31.99
C LEU A 440 -2.72 16.88 -31.16
N THR A 441 -3.54 16.45 -30.20
CA THR A 441 -3.28 15.22 -29.43
C THR A 441 -3.87 13.97 -30.07
N LYS A 442 -4.67 14.12 -31.12
CA LYS A 442 -5.25 12.98 -31.86
C LYS A 442 -4.15 12.32 -32.69
N LEU A 443 -3.87 11.06 -32.42
CA LEU A 443 -2.99 10.26 -33.24
C LEU A 443 -3.80 9.70 -34.42
N ASP A 444 -3.35 10.02 -35.62
CA ASP A 444 -3.89 9.41 -36.85
C ASP A 444 -3.35 7.99 -37.04
N THR A 445 -2.31 7.62 -36.29
CA THR A 445 -1.71 6.28 -36.32
C THR A 445 -1.79 5.59 -34.97
N VAL A 446 -1.80 4.26 -35.00
CA VAL A 446 -1.80 3.37 -33.83
C VAL A 446 -0.74 2.30 -34.00
N THR A 447 -0.07 1.94 -32.91
CA THR A 447 0.85 0.81 -32.89
C THR A 447 0.08 -0.48 -32.74
N ILE A 448 0.15 -1.35 -33.74
CA ILE A 448 -0.48 -2.68 -33.74
C ILE A 448 0.57 -3.73 -33.40
N ALA A 449 0.28 -4.51 -32.35
CA ALA A 449 1.11 -5.65 -31.98
C ALA A 449 0.78 -6.87 -32.87
N VAL A 450 1.77 -7.62 -33.31
CA VAL A 450 1.60 -8.88 -34.06
C VAL A 450 2.12 -10.03 -33.22
N SER A 451 1.24 -10.98 -32.92
CA SER A 451 1.59 -12.21 -32.22
C SER A 451 1.39 -13.44 -33.12
N VAL A 452 2.22 -14.45 -32.93
CA VAL A 452 2.06 -15.78 -33.53
C VAL A 452 1.90 -16.78 -32.38
N ASN A 453 0.80 -17.52 -32.39
CA ASN A 453 0.41 -18.44 -31.33
C ASN A 453 0.47 -17.74 -29.94
N GLY A 454 -0.02 -16.48 -29.82
CA GLY A 454 -0.08 -15.70 -28.60
C GLY A 454 1.25 -15.11 -28.12
N LYS A 455 2.36 -15.31 -28.84
CA LYS A 455 3.67 -14.71 -28.50
C LYS A 455 3.93 -13.51 -29.42
N LEU A 456 4.23 -12.36 -28.85
CA LEU A 456 4.57 -11.13 -29.58
C LEU A 456 5.79 -11.38 -30.48
N ARG A 457 5.68 -10.98 -31.76
CA ARG A 457 6.74 -11.15 -32.78
C ARG A 457 7.15 -9.85 -33.44
N ALA A 458 6.21 -8.92 -33.63
CA ALA A 458 6.47 -7.62 -34.23
C ALA A 458 5.50 -6.57 -33.68
N THR A 459 5.80 -5.31 -33.96
CA THR A 459 4.89 -4.17 -33.83
C THR A 459 5.10 -3.26 -35.03
N PHE A 460 4.01 -2.73 -35.57
CA PHE A 460 4.07 -1.74 -36.65
C PHE A 460 3.11 -0.61 -36.41
N GLU A 461 3.34 0.54 -37.01
CA GLU A 461 2.41 1.69 -36.97
C GLU A 461 1.49 1.61 -38.20
N ALA A 462 0.21 1.81 -37.96
CA ALA A 462 -0.83 1.86 -38.98
C ALA A 462 -1.75 3.05 -38.74
N GLU A 463 -2.42 3.53 -39.78
CA GLU A 463 -3.48 4.50 -39.65
C GLU A 463 -4.60 3.95 -38.71
N LYS A 464 -5.16 4.83 -37.91
CA LYS A 464 -6.24 4.48 -37.02
C LYS A 464 -7.46 4.05 -37.82
N ASP A 465 -8.14 3.02 -37.34
CA ASP A 465 -9.35 2.46 -37.96
C ASP A 465 -9.10 1.88 -39.39
N LEU A 466 -7.87 1.47 -39.70
CA LEU A 466 -7.55 0.79 -40.94
C LEU A 466 -8.35 -0.51 -41.07
N GLU A 467 -8.75 -0.84 -42.29
CA GLU A 467 -9.51 -2.06 -42.57
C GLU A 467 -8.72 -3.33 -42.25
N LYS A 468 -9.43 -4.38 -41.81
CA LYS A 468 -8.84 -5.63 -41.33
C LYS A 468 -7.84 -6.24 -42.33
N ASP A 469 -8.19 -6.23 -43.62
CA ASP A 469 -7.38 -6.85 -44.65
C ASP A 469 -6.06 -6.08 -44.91
N GLU A 470 -6.09 -4.76 -44.72
CA GLU A 470 -4.89 -3.93 -44.82
C GLU A 470 -3.99 -4.12 -43.61
N ILE A 471 -4.58 -4.23 -42.40
CA ILE A 471 -3.83 -4.54 -41.17
C ILE A 471 -3.12 -5.90 -41.30
N LEU A 472 -3.83 -6.93 -41.80
CA LEU A 472 -3.24 -8.25 -42.03
C LEU A 472 -2.11 -8.21 -43.06
N LYS A 473 -2.29 -7.44 -44.13
CA LYS A 473 -1.25 -7.29 -45.16
C LYS A 473 0.04 -6.65 -44.57
N LEU A 474 -0.09 -5.65 -43.73
CA LEU A 474 1.06 -5.04 -43.04
C LEU A 474 1.68 -6.02 -42.06
N ALA A 475 0.89 -6.74 -41.28
CA ALA A 475 1.38 -7.73 -40.32
C ALA A 475 2.20 -8.85 -41.00
N HIS A 476 1.79 -9.28 -42.20
CA HIS A 476 2.51 -10.26 -43.00
C HIS A 476 3.78 -9.74 -43.67
N GLN A 477 4.02 -8.44 -43.70
CA GLN A 477 5.24 -7.82 -44.20
C GLN A 477 6.37 -7.73 -43.18
N GLU A 478 6.04 -7.92 -41.88
CA GLU A 478 7.02 -7.86 -40.80
C GLU A 478 7.99 -9.05 -40.85
N GLU A 479 9.29 -8.79 -40.96
CA GLU A 479 10.33 -9.83 -41.11
C GLU A 479 10.26 -10.92 -40.05
N ASN A 480 10.06 -10.55 -38.79
CA ASN A 480 9.97 -11.51 -37.69
C ASN A 480 8.69 -12.36 -37.75
N VAL A 481 7.62 -11.83 -38.30
CA VAL A 481 6.36 -12.58 -38.52
C VAL A 481 6.60 -13.57 -39.68
N ILE A 482 7.15 -13.13 -40.78
CA ILE A 482 7.48 -13.98 -41.92
C ILE A 482 8.29 -15.21 -41.51
N ARG A 483 9.38 -15.01 -40.74
CA ARG A 483 10.25 -16.11 -40.25
C ARG A 483 9.48 -17.14 -39.39
N HIS A 484 8.43 -16.72 -38.71
CA HIS A 484 7.65 -17.62 -37.86
C HIS A 484 6.48 -18.26 -38.58
N LEU A 485 6.14 -17.79 -39.78
CA LEU A 485 5.11 -18.37 -40.63
C LEU A 485 5.71 -19.37 -41.64
N GLU A 486 7.03 -19.28 -41.95
CA GLU A 486 7.70 -20.19 -42.86
C GLU A 486 7.53 -21.65 -42.47
N GLY A 487 7.00 -22.48 -43.39
CA GLY A 487 6.78 -23.90 -43.16
C GLY A 487 5.58 -24.28 -42.33
N HIS A 488 4.75 -23.33 -41.93
CA HIS A 488 3.56 -23.54 -41.09
C HIS A 488 2.29 -23.16 -41.86
N GLU A 489 1.19 -23.87 -41.56
CA GLU A 489 -0.12 -23.57 -42.12
C GLU A 489 -0.86 -22.60 -41.17
N ILE A 490 -1.39 -21.50 -41.71
CA ILE A 490 -2.18 -20.53 -40.97
C ILE A 490 -3.59 -21.10 -40.78
N ILE A 491 -3.96 -21.32 -39.51
CA ILE A 491 -5.27 -21.86 -39.14
C ILE A 491 -6.30 -20.71 -38.97
N LYS A 492 -5.86 -19.60 -38.35
CA LYS A 492 -6.77 -18.50 -38.03
C LYS A 492 -6.00 -17.19 -37.84
N GLU A 493 -6.62 -16.09 -38.28
CA GLU A 493 -6.14 -14.74 -38.06
C GLU A 493 -7.18 -13.93 -37.30
N ILE A 494 -6.79 -13.41 -36.17
CA ILE A 494 -7.64 -12.64 -35.26
C ILE A 494 -7.09 -11.21 -35.26
N VAL A 495 -7.91 -10.27 -35.68
CA VAL A 495 -7.57 -8.84 -35.63
C VAL A 495 -8.49 -8.16 -34.59
N VAL A 496 -7.88 -7.48 -33.64
CA VAL A 496 -8.55 -6.54 -32.77
C VAL A 496 -8.18 -5.15 -33.27
N PRO A 497 -9.13 -4.39 -33.83
CA PRO A 497 -8.86 -3.08 -34.41
C PRO A 497 -8.03 -2.18 -33.46
N ASN A 498 -7.06 -1.48 -34.02
CA ASN A 498 -6.20 -0.53 -33.31
C ASN A 498 -5.35 -1.12 -32.15
N LYS A 499 -5.23 -2.46 -32.04
CA LYS A 499 -4.52 -3.08 -30.92
C LYS A 499 -3.59 -4.23 -31.30
N ILE A 500 -4.11 -5.30 -31.88
CA ILE A 500 -3.35 -6.53 -32.03
C ILE A 500 -3.83 -7.39 -33.21
N VAL A 501 -2.89 -8.02 -33.86
CA VAL A 501 -3.10 -9.15 -34.76
C VAL A 501 -2.54 -10.40 -34.09
N ASN A 502 -3.31 -11.47 -34.03
CA ASN A 502 -2.82 -12.78 -33.60
C ASN A 502 -3.01 -13.80 -34.69
N ILE A 503 -1.91 -14.35 -35.18
CA ILE A 503 -1.87 -15.37 -36.23
C ILE A 503 -1.67 -16.72 -35.54
N VAL A 504 -2.60 -17.62 -35.74
CA VAL A 504 -2.55 -19.00 -35.22
C VAL A 504 -2.09 -19.92 -36.31
N ILE A 505 -1.00 -20.62 -36.08
CA ILE A 505 -0.37 -21.57 -37.01
C ILE A 505 -0.31 -22.97 -36.41
N LYS A 506 -0.23 -23.97 -37.30
CA LYS A 506 -0.07 -25.40 -36.97
C LYS A 506 1.35 -25.85 -37.24
#